data_527e0948e92a48884ab9dc69d94d2316
#
_entry.id   527e0948e92a48884ab9dc69d94d2316
#
_cell.length_a   1.000
_cell.length_b   1.000
_cell.length_c   1.000
_cell.angle_alpha   90.00
_cell.angle_beta   90.00
_cell.angle_gamma   90.00
#
_symmetry.space_group_name_H-M   'P 1'
#
loop_
_entity.id
_entity.type
_entity.pdbx_description
1 polymer ?
#
loop_
_entity_poly.entity_id
_entity_poly.type
_entity_poly.pdbx_seq_one_letter_code
_entity_poly.pdbx_strand_id
1 'polypeptide(L)'
;MTSVSIDIGNTAIKAGVFENNTLQNVFRFENLEGLKLWCENLPSDISLIISNVTNNDLGSFYHYFSNIIVLDFNTKVPITKKYTTPETLGNDRLAAAVGAWALYPNRNALIIDAGTAIKYDFVNQNGDYLGGSIAPGVEMKFKALHHYTGKLPLVEKSKVYELTGNSTEQALLSGVMFGTLMEMQGFVDTYSLKNKNLQVIMTGGDYPYFADKLKGTIFAEPDLVLKGLFEILKYNAPQL
;
A
#
# COMPACT_ATOMS: atom_id res chain seq x y z
N MET A 1 -4.55 -22.84 11.23
CA MET A 1 -3.49 -22.15 11.99
C MET A 1 -3.70 -20.66 11.84
N THR A 2 -3.52 -19.91 12.90
CA THR A 2 -3.72 -18.44 12.90
C THR A 2 -2.38 -17.73 12.70
N SER A 3 -2.36 -16.71 11.86
CA SER A 3 -1.18 -15.89 11.59
C SER A 3 -1.57 -14.42 11.53
N VAL A 4 -0.62 -13.52 11.74
CA VAL A 4 -0.86 -12.08 11.74
C VAL A 4 0.14 -11.37 10.83
N SER A 5 -0.34 -10.46 10.00
CA SER A 5 0.48 -9.49 9.28
C SER A 5 0.24 -8.09 9.82
N ILE A 6 1.29 -7.31 10.04
CA ILE A 6 1.22 -5.94 10.55
C ILE A 6 1.95 -5.01 9.58
N ASP A 7 1.28 -3.93 9.20
CA ASP A 7 1.86 -2.85 8.41
C ASP A 7 1.86 -1.56 9.24
N ILE A 8 3.07 -1.09 9.60
CA ILE A 8 3.30 0.15 10.35
C ILE A 8 3.70 1.22 9.35
N GLY A 9 2.69 1.95 8.86
CA GLY A 9 2.86 3.08 7.96
C GLY A 9 2.96 4.42 8.70
N ASN A 10 3.29 5.48 7.94
CA ASN A 10 3.43 6.84 8.51
C ASN A 10 2.10 7.45 8.99
N THR A 11 0.98 7.04 8.40
CA THR A 11 -0.35 7.63 8.69
C THR A 11 -1.29 6.65 9.37
N ALA A 12 -1.09 5.36 9.19
CA ALA A 12 -1.96 4.33 9.73
C ALA A 12 -1.17 3.07 10.04
N ILE A 13 -1.56 2.40 11.12
CA ILE A 13 -1.09 1.07 11.47
C ILE A 13 -2.25 0.09 11.25
N LYS A 14 -1.98 -0.98 10.52
CA LYS A 14 -2.98 -2.02 10.22
C LYS A 14 -2.45 -3.39 10.63
N ALA A 15 -3.33 -4.25 11.15
CA ALA A 15 -3.04 -5.66 11.36
C ALA A 15 -4.13 -6.52 10.71
N GLY A 16 -3.71 -7.56 9.98
CA GLY A 16 -4.58 -8.57 9.40
C GLY A 16 -4.41 -9.89 10.12
N VAL A 17 -5.51 -10.48 10.55
CA VAL A 17 -5.58 -11.83 11.12
C VAL A 17 -5.99 -12.80 10.05
N PHE A 18 -5.17 -13.83 9.84
CA PHE A 18 -5.41 -14.88 8.85
C PHE A 18 -5.69 -16.22 9.54
N GLU A 19 -6.72 -16.89 9.09
CA GLU A 19 -7.04 -18.27 9.50
C GLU A 19 -7.22 -19.12 8.25
N ASN A 20 -6.59 -20.29 8.23
CA ASN A 20 -6.65 -21.21 7.09
C ASN A 20 -6.35 -20.50 5.75
N ASN A 21 -5.31 -19.66 5.73
CA ASN A 21 -4.86 -18.87 4.58
C ASN A 21 -5.86 -17.77 4.09
N THR A 22 -6.89 -17.47 4.88
CA THR A 22 -7.89 -16.46 4.53
C THR A 22 -7.85 -15.30 5.52
N LEU A 23 -7.81 -14.07 5.01
CA LEU A 23 -7.92 -12.87 5.84
C LEU A 23 -9.32 -12.80 6.48
N GLN A 24 -9.38 -12.88 7.80
CA GLN A 24 -10.63 -12.87 8.56
C GLN A 24 -10.97 -11.47 9.05
N ASN A 25 -10.00 -10.79 9.66
CA ASN A 25 -10.22 -9.49 10.28
C ASN A 25 -9.07 -8.54 9.97
N VAL A 26 -9.41 -7.25 9.87
CA VAL A 26 -8.44 -6.16 9.75
C VAL A 26 -8.68 -5.18 10.89
N PHE A 27 -7.64 -4.93 11.65
CA PHE A 27 -7.62 -3.97 12.74
C PHE A 27 -6.83 -2.74 12.33
N ARG A 28 -7.24 -1.58 12.84
CA ARG A 28 -6.56 -0.29 12.62
C ARG A 28 -6.22 0.33 13.96
N PHE A 29 -5.04 0.88 14.07
CA PHE A 29 -4.55 1.50 15.30
C PHE A 29 -4.07 2.91 14.99
N GLU A 30 -4.36 3.83 15.91
CA GLU A 30 -3.93 5.22 15.80
C GLU A 30 -2.44 5.40 16.08
N ASN A 31 -1.88 4.51 16.95
CA ASN A 31 -0.49 4.57 17.37
C ASN A 31 0.05 3.18 17.72
N LEU A 32 1.35 3.14 17.97
CA LEU A 32 2.07 1.90 18.30
C LEU A 32 1.65 1.30 19.64
N GLU A 33 1.24 2.13 20.60
CA GLU A 33 0.82 1.67 21.93
C GLU A 33 -0.48 0.85 21.83
N GLY A 34 -1.46 1.34 21.08
CA GLY A 34 -2.69 0.58 20.80
C GLY A 34 -2.42 -0.76 20.12
N LEU A 35 -1.47 -0.80 19.16
CA LEU A 35 -1.04 -2.05 18.53
C LEU A 35 -0.39 -3.00 19.58
N LYS A 36 0.49 -2.51 20.46
CA LYS A 36 1.15 -3.32 21.50
C LYS A 36 0.13 -3.94 22.44
N LEU A 37 -0.80 -3.14 22.97
CA LEU A 37 -1.87 -3.63 23.85
C LEU A 37 -2.74 -4.70 23.16
N TRP A 38 -2.99 -4.56 21.87
CA TRP A 38 -3.69 -5.60 21.13
C TRP A 38 -2.85 -6.88 21.01
N CYS A 39 -1.55 -6.75 20.72
CA CYS A 39 -0.63 -7.87 20.59
C CYS A 39 -0.49 -8.68 21.91
N GLU A 40 -0.55 -8.03 23.08
CA GLU A 40 -0.49 -8.69 24.39
C GLU A 40 -1.63 -9.69 24.61
N ASN A 41 -2.73 -9.54 23.89
CA ASN A 41 -3.89 -10.44 23.98
C ASN A 41 -3.86 -11.57 22.92
N LEU A 42 -2.81 -11.63 22.09
CA LEU A 42 -2.66 -12.70 21.12
C LEU A 42 -1.88 -13.89 21.71
N PRO A 43 -2.12 -15.13 21.23
CA PRO A 43 -1.31 -16.27 21.61
C PRO A 43 0.17 -16.06 21.25
N SER A 44 1.09 -16.44 22.16
CA SER A 44 2.53 -16.23 21.97
C SER A 44 3.16 -17.11 20.89
N ASP A 45 2.48 -18.19 20.50
CA ASP A 45 2.90 -19.14 19.45
C ASP A 45 2.43 -18.75 18.04
N ILE A 46 1.71 -17.63 17.91
CA ILE A 46 1.24 -17.13 16.63
C ILE A 46 2.41 -16.71 15.74
N SER A 47 2.32 -17.00 14.46
CA SER A 47 3.32 -16.54 13.50
C SER A 47 2.99 -15.13 13.01
N LEU A 48 3.96 -14.25 13.07
CA LEU A 48 3.81 -12.82 12.85
C LEU A 48 4.80 -12.30 11.82
N ILE A 49 4.33 -11.44 10.92
CA ILE A 49 5.21 -10.63 10.07
C ILE A 49 4.89 -9.14 10.23
N ILE A 50 5.92 -8.31 10.33
CA ILE A 50 5.81 -6.86 10.46
C ILE A 50 6.52 -6.18 9.30
N SER A 51 5.81 -5.28 8.61
CA SER A 51 6.38 -4.21 7.79
C SER A 51 6.45 -2.94 8.64
N ASN A 52 7.60 -2.28 8.67
CA ASN A 52 7.77 -0.99 9.33
C ASN A 52 8.48 -0.03 8.38
N VAL A 53 7.79 1.03 7.98
CA VAL A 53 8.35 2.11 7.14
C VAL A 53 8.57 3.40 7.94
N THR A 54 8.56 3.29 9.27
CA THR A 54 8.79 4.38 10.22
C THR A 54 10.07 4.14 11.03
N ASN A 55 10.41 5.09 11.89
CA ASN A 55 11.54 4.94 12.84
C ASN A 55 11.13 4.32 14.18
N ASN A 56 9.98 3.65 14.26
CA ASN A 56 9.50 3.04 15.48
C ASN A 56 10.37 1.84 15.88
N ASP A 57 10.70 1.76 17.17
CA ASP A 57 11.36 0.60 17.75
C ASP A 57 10.39 -0.58 17.90
N LEU A 58 10.78 -1.71 17.32
CA LEU A 58 10.02 -2.96 17.36
C LEU A 58 10.53 -3.94 18.45
N GLY A 59 11.54 -3.56 19.23
CA GLY A 59 12.17 -4.45 20.21
C GLY A 59 11.19 -5.12 21.18
N SER A 60 10.12 -4.41 21.58
CA SER A 60 9.10 -4.95 22.47
C SER A 60 8.30 -6.12 21.88
N PHE A 61 8.13 -6.21 20.54
CA PHE A 61 7.37 -7.31 19.93
C PHE A 61 8.05 -8.66 20.08
N TYR A 62 9.39 -8.70 20.15
CA TYR A 62 10.14 -9.94 20.38
C TYR A 62 9.91 -10.55 21.78
N HIS A 63 9.33 -9.79 22.71
CA HIS A 63 8.94 -10.30 24.02
C HIS A 63 7.59 -11.02 24.00
N TYR A 64 6.72 -10.67 23.03
CA TYR A 64 5.37 -11.26 22.94
C TYR A 64 5.33 -12.51 22.08
N PHE A 65 6.17 -12.59 21.04
CA PHE A 65 6.07 -13.63 20.01
C PHE A 65 7.40 -14.36 19.79
N SER A 66 7.35 -15.68 19.73
CA SER A 66 8.52 -16.52 19.41
C SER A 66 8.79 -16.63 17.91
N ASN A 67 7.74 -16.47 17.07
CA ASN A 67 7.78 -16.61 15.61
C ASN A 67 7.47 -15.27 14.93
N ILE A 68 8.48 -14.39 14.91
CA ILE A 68 8.33 -13.06 14.30
C ILE A 68 9.30 -12.88 13.14
N ILE A 69 8.78 -12.34 12.03
CA ILE A 69 9.58 -11.85 10.91
C ILE A 69 9.38 -10.33 10.82
N VAL A 70 10.46 -9.59 10.90
CA VAL A 70 10.46 -8.17 10.54
C VAL A 70 10.96 -8.09 9.10
N LEU A 71 10.07 -7.63 8.20
CA LEU A 71 10.39 -7.54 6.78
C LEU A 71 11.51 -6.53 6.54
N ASP A 72 12.56 -6.98 5.88
CA ASP A 72 13.70 -6.19 5.44
C ASP A 72 14.13 -6.57 4.01
N PHE A 73 15.17 -5.93 3.51
CA PHE A 73 15.68 -6.18 2.15
C PHE A 73 16.31 -7.58 1.97
N ASN A 74 16.74 -8.26 3.06
CA ASN A 74 17.28 -9.61 3.06
C ASN A 74 16.18 -10.69 3.13
N THR A 75 14.99 -10.32 3.59
CA THR A 75 13.87 -11.26 3.71
C THR A 75 13.58 -11.87 2.35
N LYS A 76 13.51 -13.20 2.29
CA LYS A 76 13.16 -13.93 1.08
C LYS A 76 11.71 -13.65 0.69
N VAL A 77 11.46 -13.48 -0.60
CA VAL A 77 10.11 -13.22 -1.13
C VAL A 77 9.85 -14.09 -2.36
N PRO A 78 8.59 -14.43 -2.67
CA PRO A 78 8.24 -15.32 -3.79
C PRO A 78 8.33 -14.63 -5.17
N ILE A 79 8.88 -13.43 -5.25
CA ILE A 79 9.11 -12.67 -6.49
C ILE A 79 10.59 -12.29 -6.62
N THR A 80 11.03 -11.99 -7.84
CA THR A 80 12.40 -11.55 -8.07
C THR A 80 12.51 -10.04 -7.98
N LYS A 81 13.34 -9.53 -7.06
CA LYS A 81 13.61 -8.09 -6.94
C LYS A 81 14.61 -7.66 -8.03
N LYS A 82 14.15 -6.92 -9.05
CA LYS A 82 15.00 -6.28 -10.08
C LYS A 82 15.29 -4.81 -9.78
N TYR A 83 15.10 -4.42 -8.53
CA TYR A 83 15.36 -3.08 -8.04
C TYR A 83 16.85 -2.89 -7.76
N THR A 84 17.46 -1.80 -8.27
CA THR A 84 18.92 -1.61 -8.22
C THR A 84 19.45 -1.24 -6.83
N THR A 85 18.59 -0.73 -5.95
CA THR A 85 18.91 -0.35 -4.56
C THR A 85 17.92 -1.04 -3.60
N PRO A 86 17.99 -2.37 -3.45
CA PRO A 86 16.99 -3.14 -2.68
C PRO A 86 16.93 -2.74 -1.20
N GLU A 87 18.01 -2.21 -0.63
CA GLU A 87 18.10 -1.72 0.75
C GLU A 87 17.26 -0.45 1.00
N THR A 88 16.92 0.29 -0.06
CA THR A 88 16.09 1.51 0.03
C THR A 88 14.65 1.28 -0.42
N LEU A 89 14.32 0.07 -0.85
CA LEU A 89 12.96 -0.26 -1.26
C LEU A 89 12.03 -0.30 -0.06
N GLY A 90 10.96 0.49 -0.09
CA GLY A 90 9.94 0.47 0.95
C GLY A 90 9.31 -0.92 1.13
N ASN A 91 9.22 -1.38 2.36
CA ASN A 91 8.67 -2.69 2.70
C ASN A 91 7.21 -2.83 2.29
N ASP A 92 6.43 -1.75 2.39
CA ASP A 92 5.04 -1.66 1.95
C ASP A 92 4.91 -1.86 0.43
N ARG A 93 5.83 -1.30 -0.37
CA ARG A 93 5.87 -1.48 -1.83
C ARG A 93 6.19 -2.93 -2.20
N LEU A 94 7.19 -3.52 -1.55
CA LEU A 94 7.55 -4.92 -1.75
C LEU A 94 6.40 -5.85 -1.38
N ALA A 95 5.75 -5.61 -0.24
CA ALA A 95 4.60 -6.41 0.20
C ALA A 95 3.42 -6.26 -0.77
N ALA A 96 3.07 -5.04 -1.21
CA ALA A 96 2.02 -4.83 -2.21
C ALA A 96 2.31 -5.59 -3.52
N ALA A 97 3.57 -5.59 -3.97
CA ALA A 97 4.00 -6.32 -5.16
C ALA A 97 3.83 -7.85 -5.01
N VAL A 98 4.22 -8.40 -3.85
CA VAL A 98 4.00 -9.82 -3.53
C VAL A 98 2.51 -10.16 -3.47
N GLY A 99 1.70 -9.30 -2.84
CA GLY A 99 0.24 -9.47 -2.79
C GLY A 99 -0.40 -9.48 -4.17
N ALA A 100 0.01 -8.56 -5.04
CA ALA A 100 -0.47 -8.52 -6.43
C ALA A 100 -0.08 -9.78 -7.22
N TRP A 101 1.17 -10.25 -7.08
CA TRP A 101 1.62 -11.48 -7.71
C TRP A 101 0.87 -12.72 -7.22
N ALA A 102 0.59 -12.81 -5.93
CA ALA A 102 -0.17 -13.93 -5.35
C ALA A 102 -1.63 -13.95 -5.82
N LEU A 103 -2.26 -12.78 -5.96
CA LEU A 103 -3.64 -12.68 -6.44
C LEU A 103 -3.77 -12.93 -7.95
N TYR A 104 -2.78 -12.53 -8.73
CA TYR A 104 -2.80 -12.62 -10.19
C TYR A 104 -1.50 -13.23 -10.74
N PRO A 105 -1.23 -14.52 -10.44
CA PRO A 105 -0.01 -15.17 -10.87
C PRO A 105 0.07 -15.23 -12.40
N ASN A 106 1.29 -15.12 -12.91
CA ASN A 106 1.61 -15.15 -14.36
C ASN A 106 0.93 -14.00 -15.16
N ARG A 107 0.67 -12.86 -14.53
CA ARG A 107 0.13 -11.65 -15.18
C ARG A 107 0.99 -10.44 -14.89
N ASN A 108 1.00 -9.51 -15.84
CA ASN A 108 1.53 -8.18 -15.59
C ASN A 108 0.60 -7.43 -14.63
N ALA A 109 1.13 -6.83 -13.58
CA ALA A 109 0.36 -6.09 -12.58
C ALA A 109 0.93 -4.69 -12.37
N LEU A 110 0.09 -3.68 -12.53
CA LEU A 110 0.32 -2.31 -12.08
C LEU A 110 -0.43 -2.11 -10.76
N ILE A 111 0.31 -1.82 -9.72
CA ILE A 111 -0.23 -1.53 -8.40
C ILE A 111 -0.25 -0.02 -8.22
N ILE A 112 -1.41 0.55 -7.90
CA ILE A 112 -1.59 1.96 -7.54
C ILE A 112 -1.95 2.01 -6.06
N ASP A 113 -0.97 2.35 -5.22
CA ASP A 113 -1.20 2.59 -3.79
C ASP A 113 -1.45 4.08 -3.57
N ALA A 114 -2.73 4.44 -3.45
CA ALA A 114 -3.17 5.81 -3.22
C ALA A 114 -3.24 6.09 -1.70
N GLY A 115 -2.12 6.49 -1.13
CA GLY A 115 -1.97 6.79 0.30
C GLY A 115 -1.33 8.15 0.56
N THR A 116 -0.53 8.25 1.63
CA THR A 116 0.25 9.45 1.98
C THR A 116 1.10 9.93 0.81
N ALA A 117 1.77 9.00 0.12
CA ALA A 117 2.29 9.17 -1.23
C ALA A 117 1.49 8.23 -2.16
N ILE A 118 1.41 8.58 -3.43
CA ILE A 118 0.87 7.69 -4.46
C ILE A 118 2.05 6.92 -5.04
N LYS A 119 1.96 5.59 -5.01
CA LYS A 119 2.98 4.71 -5.55
C LYS A 119 2.41 3.93 -6.73
N TYR A 120 3.18 3.82 -7.80
CA TYR A 120 2.87 3.06 -9.00
C TYR A 120 3.92 1.99 -9.14
N ASP A 121 3.63 0.76 -8.71
CA ASP A 121 4.57 -0.35 -8.73
C ASP A 121 4.23 -1.36 -9.82
N PHE A 122 5.23 -1.98 -10.41
CA PHE A 122 5.02 -2.91 -11.50
C PHE A 122 5.72 -4.25 -11.27
N VAL A 123 4.93 -5.32 -11.39
CA VAL A 123 5.40 -6.70 -11.42
C VAL A 123 5.03 -7.32 -12.76
N ASN A 124 6.01 -7.90 -13.45
CA ASN A 124 5.75 -8.53 -14.73
C ASN A 124 5.18 -9.96 -14.56
N GLN A 125 4.72 -10.54 -15.66
CA GLN A 125 4.14 -11.90 -15.71
C GLN A 125 5.10 -13.02 -15.28
N ASN A 126 6.38 -12.75 -15.15
CA ASN A 126 7.40 -13.72 -14.70
C ASN A 126 7.65 -13.61 -13.18
N GLY A 127 6.96 -12.70 -12.48
CA GLY A 127 7.20 -12.42 -11.08
C GLY A 127 8.41 -11.53 -10.82
N ASP A 128 8.90 -10.78 -11.83
CA ASP A 128 9.94 -9.78 -11.59
C ASP A 128 9.31 -8.45 -11.14
N TYR A 129 9.68 -7.99 -9.97
CA TYR A 129 9.39 -6.64 -9.51
C TYR A 129 10.38 -5.66 -10.16
N LEU A 130 9.88 -4.80 -11.02
CA LEU A 130 10.68 -3.89 -11.83
C LEU A 130 10.79 -2.47 -11.23
N GLY A 131 10.21 -2.27 -10.04
CA GLY A 131 10.15 -0.94 -9.43
C GLY A 131 8.90 -0.18 -9.84
N GLY A 132 9.01 1.15 -9.82
CA GLY A 132 7.85 1.99 -10.10
C GLY A 132 8.13 3.47 -9.85
N SER A 133 7.06 4.24 -9.60
CA SER A 133 7.12 5.69 -9.40
C SER A 133 6.49 6.07 -8.05
N ILE A 134 6.93 7.19 -7.50
CA ILE A 134 6.37 7.78 -6.27
C ILE A 134 5.98 9.22 -6.58
N ALA A 135 4.74 9.59 -6.26
CA ALA A 135 4.21 10.93 -6.41
C ALA A 135 3.59 11.42 -5.08
N PRO A 136 3.42 12.72 -4.89
CA PRO A 136 2.74 13.23 -3.72
C PRO A 136 1.30 12.75 -3.65
N GLY A 137 0.85 12.30 -2.46
CA GLY A 137 -0.54 11.98 -2.20
C GLY A 137 -1.45 13.21 -2.22
N VAL A 138 -2.74 12.99 -2.26
CA VAL A 138 -3.76 14.05 -2.35
C VAL A 138 -3.59 15.08 -1.24
N GLU A 139 -3.47 14.61 -0.02
CA GLU A 139 -3.33 15.51 1.15
C GLU A 139 -2.00 16.27 1.11
N MET A 140 -0.91 15.63 0.65
CA MET A 140 0.38 16.31 0.45
C MET A 140 0.26 17.42 -0.60
N LYS A 141 -0.47 17.21 -1.69
CA LYS A 141 -0.70 18.21 -2.74
C LYS A 141 -1.46 19.42 -2.19
N PHE A 142 -2.53 19.21 -1.41
CA PHE A 142 -3.27 20.30 -0.76
C PHE A 142 -2.40 21.06 0.25
N LYS A 143 -1.69 20.34 1.12
CA LYS A 143 -0.76 20.94 2.10
C LYS A 143 0.36 21.73 1.41
N ALA A 144 0.90 21.22 0.30
CA ALA A 144 1.94 21.92 -0.46
C ALA A 144 1.42 23.24 -1.04
N LEU A 145 0.24 23.24 -1.66
CA LEU A 145 -0.38 24.46 -2.19
C LEU A 145 -0.63 25.49 -1.09
N HIS A 146 -1.14 25.06 0.05
CA HIS A 146 -1.34 25.95 1.20
C HIS A 146 -0.01 26.48 1.75
N HIS A 147 0.98 25.61 1.96
CA HIS A 147 2.25 25.96 2.61
C HIS A 147 3.15 26.87 1.74
N TYR A 148 3.24 26.56 0.44
CA TYR A 148 4.15 27.26 -0.47
C TYR A 148 3.53 28.45 -1.18
N THR A 149 2.28 28.83 -0.83
CA THR A 149 1.63 30.04 -1.37
C THR A 149 1.10 30.94 -0.26
N GLY A 150 1.09 32.25 -0.49
CA GLY A 150 0.74 33.20 0.57
C GLY A 150 -0.75 33.33 0.90
N LYS A 151 -1.66 32.80 0.04
CA LYS A 151 -3.11 33.08 0.18
C LYS A 151 -4.01 31.88 -0.08
N LEU A 152 -3.47 30.76 -0.54
CA LEU A 152 -4.33 29.60 -0.81
C LEU A 152 -4.74 28.92 0.50
N PRO A 153 -6.06 28.70 0.72
CA PRO A 153 -6.54 27.99 1.91
C PRO A 153 -6.14 26.52 1.88
N LEU A 154 -6.08 25.90 3.06
CA LEU A 154 -6.04 24.44 3.14
C LEU A 154 -7.43 23.90 2.84
N VAL A 155 -7.54 23.03 1.84
CA VAL A 155 -8.78 22.40 1.38
C VAL A 155 -8.72 20.91 1.67
N GLU A 156 -9.85 20.32 2.07
CA GLU A 156 -10.00 18.89 2.30
C GLU A 156 -10.36 18.16 0.99
N LYS A 157 -9.94 16.91 0.87
CA LYS A 157 -10.27 16.07 -0.27
C LYS A 157 -11.79 15.79 -0.35
N SER A 158 -12.32 15.74 -1.57
CA SER A 158 -13.75 15.50 -1.83
C SER A 158 -13.92 14.51 -2.99
N LYS A 159 -15.00 13.71 -2.96
CA LYS A 159 -15.42 12.89 -4.10
C LYS A 159 -16.14 13.73 -5.17
N VAL A 160 -16.66 14.89 -4.77
CA VAL A 160 -17.40 15.80 -5.65
C VAL A 160 -16.51 16.99 -5.96
N TYR A 161 -16.21 17.18 -7.23
CA TYR A 161 -15.45 18.31 -7.76
C TYR A 161 -15.78 18.50 -9.23
N GLU A 162 -15.72 19.76 -9.67
CA GLU A 162 -15.93 20.14 -11.07
C GLU A 162 -14.60 20.19 -11.82
N LEU A 163 -14.63 19.97 -13.14
CA LEU A 163 -13.44 20.12 -13.98
C LEU A 163 -12.93 21.57 -13.96
N THR A 164 -13.85 22.54 -13.95
CA THR A 164 -13.51 23.97 -13.88
C THR A 164 -14.12 24.55 -12.61
N GLY A 165 -13.27 24.82 -11.61
CA GLY A 165 -13.71 25.50 -10.38
C GLY A 165 -13.96 26.99 -10.61
N ASN A 166 -15.04 27.52 -10.08
CA ASN A 166 -15.42 28.94 -10.15
C ASN A 166 -15.16 29.72 -8.84
N SER A 167 -14.52 29.06 -7.88
CA SER A 167 -13.97 29.67 -6.66
C SER A 167 -12.58 29.13 -6.39
N THR A 168 -11.81 29.78 -5.48
CA THR A 168 -10.47 29.32 -5.11
C THR A 168 -10.49 27.89 -4.58
N GLU A 169 -11.43 27.55 -3.71
CA GLU A 169 -11.57 26.20 -3.16
C GLU A 169 -11.90 25.18 -4.24
N GLN A 170 -12.84 25.47 -5.13
CA GLN A 170 -13.17 24.58 -6.24
C GLN A 170 -12.03 24.43 -7.24
N ALA A 171 -11.27 25.51 -7.49
CA ALA A 171 -10.09 25.44 -8.34
C ALA A 171 -9.00 24.56 -7.73
N LEU A 172 -8.79 24.62 -6.40
CA LEU A 172 -7.88 23.72 -5.68
C LEU A 172 -8.36 22.27 -5.72
N LEU A 173 -9.65 22.02 -5.48
CA LEU A 173 -10.25 20.69 -5.59
C LEU A 173 -10.09 20.13 -7.01
N SER A 174 -10.42 20.91 -8.03
CA SER A 174 -10.24 20.51 -9.43
C SER A 174 -8.77 20.18 -9.72
N GLY A 175 -7.86 21.09 -9.41
CA GLY A 175 -6.43 20.91 -9.68
C GLY A 175 -5.84 19.70 -9.01
N VAL A 176 -6.18 19.46 -7.74
CA VAL A 176 -5.63 18.31 -6.99
C VAL A 176 -6.36 17.01 -7.30
N MET A 177 -7.71 16.98 -7.17
CA MET A 177 -8.46 15.72 -7.31
C MET A 177 -8.51 15.26 -8.76
N PHE A 178 -8.93 16.13 -9.70
CA PHE A 178 -8.98 15.78 -11.10
C PHE A 178 -7.57 15.60 -11.69
N GLY A 179 -6.61 16.46 -11.33
CA GLY A 179 -5.22 16.31 -11.73
C GLY A 179 -4.63 14.97 -11.29
N THR A 180 -4.90 14.53 -10.07
CA THR A 180 -4.47 13.21 -9.58
C THR A 180 -5.15 12.06 -10.32
N LEU A 181 -6.46 12.18 -10.62
CA LEU A 181 -7.16 11.20 -11.44
C LEU A 181 -6.51 11.05 -12.83
N MET A 182 -6.18 12.18 -13.47
CA MET A 182 -5.52 12.17 -14.79
C MET A 182 -4.10 11.64 -14.73
N GLU A 183 -3.35 11.93 -13.67
CA GLU A 183 -2.05 11.32 -13.40
C GLU A 183 -2.16 9.79 -13.34
N MET A 184 -3.07 9.26 -12.53
CA MET A 184 -3.32 7.81 -12.43
C MET A 184 -3.75 7.20 -13.76
N GLN A 185 -4.69 7.85 -14.48
CA GLN A 185 -5.14 7.38 -15.78
C GLN A 185 -3.98 7.34 -16.79
N GLY A 186 -3.11 8.34 -16.79
CA GLY A 186 -1.92 8.37 -17.65
C GLY A 186 -0.98 7.19 -17.41
N PHE A 187 -0.77 6.80 -16.14
CA PHE A 187 -0.02 5.58 -15.80
C PHE A 187 -0.74 4.32 -16.30
N VAL A 188 -2.04 4.18 -16.03
CA VAL A 188 -2.84 3.03 -16.50
C VAL A 188 -2.76 2.89 -18.02
N ASP A 189 -3.00 3.97 -18.75
CA ASP A 189 -2.98 3.96 -20.23
C ASP A 189 -1.59 3.59 -20.76
N THR A 190 -0.54 4.19 -20.19
CA THR A 190 0.85 3.95 -20.61
C THR A 190 1.29 2.50 -20.38
N TYR A 191 0.97 1.95 -19.22
CA TYR A 191 1.30 0.55 -18.92
C TYR A 191 0.45 -0.42 -19.74
N SER A 192 -0.83 -0.11 -19.98
CA SER A 192 -1.73 -0.93 -20.81
C SER A 192 -1.27 -1.03 -22.28
N LEU A 193 -0.75 0.06 -22.81
CA LEU A 193 -0.18 0.07 -24.17
C LEU A 193 1.04 -0.83 -24.32
N LYS A 194 1.85 -0.92 -23.27
CA LYS A 194 3.11 -1.69 -23.28
C LYS A 194 2.94 -3.16 -22.83
N ASN A 195 1.89 -3.45 -22.07
CA ASN A 195 1.72 -4.74 -21.40
C ASN A 195 0.35 -5.33 -21.69
N LYS A 196 0.29 -6.35 -22.54
CA LYS A 196 -0.95 -7.10 -22.76
C LYS A 196 -1.42 -7.78 -21.46
N ASN A 197 -2.74 -7.86 -21.28
CA ASN A 197 -3.36 -8.51 -20.11
C ASN A 197 -2.92 -7.90 -18.77
N LEU A 198 -2.67 -6.59 -18.74
CA LEU A 198 -2.33 -5.87 -17.51
C LEU A 198 -3.47 -5.97 -16.50
N GLN A 199 -3.14 -6.34 -15.26
CA GLN A 199 -4.01 -6.20 -14.11
C GLN A 199 -3.68 -4.87 -13.43
N VAL A 200 -4.68 -4.00 -13.27
CA VAL A 200 -4.54 -2.76 -12.50
C VAL A 200 -5.18 -2.96 -11.14
N ILE A 201 -4.37 -2.91 -10.09
CA ILE A 201 -4.81 -3.14 -8.71
C ILE A 201 -4.66 -1.83 -7.96
N MET A 202 -5.73 -1.40 -7.31
CA MET A 202 -5.75 -0.17 -6.55
C MET A 202 -5.91 -0.44 -5.06
N THR A 203 -5.05 0.16 -4.26
CA THR A 203 -5.02 0.06 -2.79
C THR A 203 -4.76 1.43 -2.16
N GLY A 204 -4.56 1.47 -0.84
CA GLY A 204 -4.29 2.70 -0.09
C GLY A 204 -5.57 3.35 0.46
N GLY A 205 -5.41 4.36 1.33
CA GLY A 205 -6.53 5.02 2.00
C GLY A 205 -7.41 5.87 1.09
N ASP A 206 -6.84 6.35 -0.01
CA ASP A 206 -7.51 7.26 -0.95
C ASP A 206 -8.11 6.55 -2.17
N TYR A 207 -7.96 5.21 -2.29
CA TYR A 207 -8.53 4.46 -3.42
C TYR A 207 -10.03 4.73 -3.64
N PRO A 208 -10.89 4.94 -2.61
CA PRO A 208 -12.32 5.16 -2.81
C PRO A 208 -12.70 6.49 -3.49
N TYR A 209 -11.71 7.38 -3.70
CA TYR A 209 -11.92 8.63 -4.43
C TYR A 209 -11.71 8.48 -5.93
N PHE A 210 -11.03 7.40 -6.38
CA PHE A 210 -10.53 7.28 -7.74
C PHE A 210 -10.90 5.97 -8.45
N ALA A 211 -11.06 4.86 -7.72
CA ALA A 211 -11.18 3.54 -8.33
C ALA A 211 -12.35 3.39 -9.32
N ASP A 212 -13.49 4.01 -9.02
CA ASP A 212 -14.69 4.02 -9.85
C ASP A 212 -14.67 5.05 -11.00
N LYS A 213 -13.66 5.94 -10.98
CA LYS A 213 -13.51 7.01 -11.98
C LYS A 213 -12.45 6.71 -13.05
N LEU A 214 -11.53 5.79 -12.75
CA LEU A 214 -10.53 5.34 -13.70
C LEU A 214 -11.16 4.48 -14.79
N LYS A 215 -10.73 4.70 -16.03
CA LYS A 215 -11.16 3.90 -17.18
C LYS A 215 -10.36 2.59 -17.22
N GLY A 216 -11.05 1.51 -17.56
CA GLY A 216 -10.47 0.17 -17.64
C GLY A 216 -10.96 -0.74 -16.51
N THR A 217 -10.39 -1.93 -16.44
CA THR A 217 -10.70 -2.88 -15.37
C THR A 217 -9.76 -2.63 -14.20
N ILE A 218 -10.27 -2.03 -13.14
CA ILE A 218 -9.54 -1.71 -11.92
C ILE A 218 -10.02 -2.63 -10.80
N PHE A 219 -9.11 -3.35 -10.17
CA PHE A 219 -9.39 -4.21 -9.02
C PHE A 219 -9.06 -3.46 -7.72
N ALA A 220 -10.07 -3.15 -6.93
CA ALA A 220 -9.85 -2.55 -5.62
C ALA A 220 -9.47 -3.63 -4.60
N GLU A 221 -8.30 -3.50 -3.98
CA GLU A 221 -7.79 -4.41 -2.96
C GLU A 221 -7.23 -3.60 -1.77
N PRO A 222 -8.09 -3.16 -0.85
CA PRO A 222 -7.70 -2.27 0.25
C PRO A 222 -6.65 -2.85 1.21
N ASP A 223 -6.56 -4.19 1.27
CA ASP A 223 -5.69 -4.89 2.20
C ASP A 223 -4.53 -5.62 1.50
N LEU A 224 -4.17 -5.14 0.30
CA LEU A 224 -3.13 -5.75 -0.55
C LEU A 224 -1.79 -5.91 0.19
N VAL A 225 -1.36 -4.90 0.95
CA VAL A 225 -0.11 -4.95 1.71
C VAL A 225 -0.16 -6.06 2.76
N LEU A 226 -1.27 -6.17 3.52
CA LEU A 226 -1.44 -7.21 4.54
C LEU A 226 -1.44 -8.62 3.92
N LYS A 227 -2.11 -8.79 2.78
CA LYS A 227 -2.10 -10.05 2.03
C LYS A 227 -0.71 -10.39 1.52
N GLY A 228 0.02 -9.41 1.00
CA GLY A 228 1.38 -9.59 0.55
C GLY A 228 2.35 -9.96 1.67
N LEU A 229 2.22 -9.32 2.83
CA LEU A 229 2.98 -9.69 4.03
C LEU A 229 2.69 -11.14 4.43
N PHE A 230 1.43 -11.55 4.43
CA PHE A 230 1.06 -12.92 4.74
C PHE A 230 1.68 -13.93 3.74
N GLU A 231 1.71 -13.63 2.45
CA GLU A 231 2.38 -14.47 1.46
C GLU A 231 3.90 -14.56 1.70
N ILE A 232 4.53 -13.46 2.13
CA ILE A 232 5.95 -13.47 2.53
C ILE A 232 6.16 -14.33 3.78
N LEU A 233 5.25 -14.23 4.76
CA LEU A 233 5.29 -15.07 5.97
C LEU A 233 5.24 -16.55 5.61
N LYS A 234 4.28 -16.98 4.81
CA LYS A 234 4.15 -18.37 4.33
C LYS A 234 5.41 -18.85 3.58
N TYR A 235 6.00 -17.99 2.76
CA TYR A 235 7.19 -18.33 2.00
C TYR A 235 8.40 -18.61 2.88
N ASN A 236 8.49 -17.96 4.05
CA ASN A 236 9.59 -18.12 5.01
C ASN A 236 9.29 -19.13 6.13
N ALA A 237 8.04 -19.47 6.33
CA ALA A 237 7.58 -20.44 7.34
C ALA A 237 6.60 -21.45 6.69
N PRO A 238 7.11 -22.37 5.84
CA PRO A 238 6.27 -23.26 5.04
C PRO A 238 5.45 -24.28 5.84
N GLN A 239 5.63 -24.36 7.15
CA GLN A 239 4.80 -25.17 8.07
C GLN A 239 3.47 -24.50 8.44
N LEU A 240 3.22 -23.28 7.99
CA LEU A 240 1.94 -22.55 8.18
C LEU A 240 0.88 -22.99 7.14
#